data_eb05397e8189bc322bb5b7714e64a7be
#
_entry.id   eb05397e8189bc322bb5b7714e64a7be
#
_cell.length_a   1.000
_cell.length_b   1.000
_cell.length_c   1.000
_cell.angle_alpha   90.00
_cell.angle_beta   90.00
_cell.angle_gamma   90.00
#
_symmetry.space_group_name_H-M   'P 1'
#
loop_
_entity.id
_entity.type
_entity.pdbx_description
1 polymer ?
#
loop_
_entity_poly.entity_id
_entity_poly.type
_entity_poly.pdbx_seq_one_letter_code
_entity_poly.pdbx_strand_id
1 'polypeptide(L)'
;AMSYAFDSGFSLAGGISSTPTSILTEEGSDTFGIEAAYTGDSYGVAVAYSDAEGTTGWGINGMYAFDFATISAGVESVDSGTTAEGFFVGLSFPEVGAGSLDIGMGTTGNFADGDTEYYIYEASYAYPLNDGMTITPGVYIREGATDQTGFAVKTSFSF
;
A
#
# COMPACT_ATOMS: atom_id res chain seq x y z
N ALA A 1 -10.57 -14.86 -8.16
CA ALA A 1 -10.73 -13.41 -8.29
C ALA A 1 -11.06 -13.04 -9.73
N MET A 2 -11.81 -11.98 -9.91
CA MET A 2 -12.15 -11.40 -11.22
C MET A 2 -11.93 -9.89 -11.15
N SER A 3 -11.56 -9.28 -12.28
CA SER A 3 -11.46 -7.83 -12.40
C SER A 3 -11.99 -7.38 -13.75
N TYR A 4 -12.51 -6.17 -13.79
CA TYR A 4 -12.98 -5.52 -14.99
C TYR A 4 -12.58 -4.04 -14.98
N ALA A 5 -11.99 -3.57 -16.07
CA ALA A 5 -11.63 -2.18 -16.28
C ALA A 5 -12.54 -1.57 -17.36
N PHE A 6 -13.08 -0.40 -17.07
CA PHE A 6 -13.92 0.38 -17.98
C PHE A 6 -13.06 1.43 -18.70
N ASP A 7 -13.46 1.79 -19.93
CA ASP A 7 -12.76 2.83 -20.70
C ASP A 7 -12.81 4.22 -20.03
N SER A 8 -13.71 4.42 -19.06
CA SER A 8 -13.87 5.65 -18.28
C SER A 8 -12.79 5.85 -17.19
N GLY A 9 -11.86 4.92 -17.03
CA GLY A 9 -10.88 4.92 -15.93
C GLY A 9 -11.35 4.23 -14.65
N PHE A 10 -12.61 3.79 -14.59
CA PHE A 10 -13.10 2.95 -13.49
C PHE A 10 -12.63 1.51 -13.63
N SER A 11 -12.39 0.85 -12.49
CA SER A 11 -12.20 -0.59 -12.42
C SER A 11 -12.90 -1.17 -11.19
N LEU A 12 -13.32 -2.41 -11.33
CA LEU A 12 -13.86 -3.22 -10.23
C LEU A 12 -13.09 -4.53 -10.16
N ALA A 13 -12.76 -4.96 -8.97
CA ALA A 13 -12.17 -6.26 -8.72
C ALA A 13 -12.90 -6.93 -7.56
N GLY A 14 -12.94 -8.25 -7.56
CA GLY A 14 -13.53 -9.00 -6.47
C GLY A 14 -13.11 -10.45 -6.51
N GLY A 15 -13.16 -11.09 -5.38
CA GLY A 15 -12.82 -12.49 -5.26
C GLY A 15 -13.40 -13.12 -4.01
N ILE A 16 -13.56 -14.42 -4.10
CA ILE A 16 -13.86 -15.29 -2.98
C ILE A 16 -12.78 -16.35 -2.89
N SER A 17 -12.44 -16.73 -1.69
CA SER A 17 -11.60 -17.91 -1.41
C SER A 17 -12.19 -18.66 -0.22
N SER A 18 -11.93 -19.93 -0.17
CA SER A 18 -12.35 -20.82 0.91
C SER A 18 -11.17 -21.65 1.36
N THR A 19 -11.04 -21.90 2.65
CA THR A 19 -10.07 -22.84 3.23
C THR A 19 -10.77 -24.05 3.79
N PRO A 20 -10.21 -25.24 3.73
CA PRO A 20 -9.64 -26.02 2.65
C PRO A 20 -10.55 -27.14 2.12
N THR A 21 -11.84 -27.18 2.38
CA THR A 21 -12.67 -28.35 2.02
C THR A 21 -13.84 -28.11 1.09
N SER A 22 -14.34 -26.91 0.96
CA SER A 22 -15.26 -26.54 -0.14
C SER A 22 -15.56 -25.05 -0.21
N ILE A 23 -15.85 -24.58 -1.41
CA ILE A 23 -16.33 -23.24 -1.68
C ILE A 23 -17.84 -23.21 -1.38
N LEU A 24 -18.27 -22.31 -0.50
CA LEU A 24 -19.68 -22.06 -0.19
C LEU A 24 -20.39 -23.17 0.62
N THR A 25 -19.73 -23.81 1.57
CA THR A 25 -20.37 -24.70 2.51
C THR A 25 -20.30 -24.18 3.95
N GLU A 26 -21.26 -24.54 4.79
CA GLU A 26 -21.35 -24.11 6.19
C GLU A 26 -20.19 -24.59 7.09
N GLU A 27 -19.23 -25.34 6.56
CA GLU A 27 -18.13 -25.96 7.31
C GLU A 27 -16.74 -25.38 6.93
N GLY A 28 -16.67 -24.29 6.19
CA GLY A 28 -15.42 -23.64 5.78
C GLY A 28 -15.43 -22.15 6.05
N SER A 29 -14.26 -21.58 6.34
CA SER A 29 -14.12 -20.12 6.39
C SER A 29 -14.04 -19.58 4.97
N ASP A 30 -15.06 -18.85 4.58
CA ASP A 30 -15.08 -18.12 3.31
C ASP A 30 -14.55 -16.72 3.51
N THR A 31 -13.68 -16.31 2.62
CA THR A 31 -13.19 -14.93 2.52
C THR A 31 -13.71 -14.32 1.24
N PHE A 32 -14.23 -13.12 1.30
CA PHE A 32 -14.49 -12.35 0.09
C PHE A 32 -13.82 -10.97 0.17
N GLY A 33 -13.51 -10.42 -0.99
CA GLY A 33 -12.98 -9.07 -1.11
C GLY A 33 -13.54 -8.41 -2.36
N ILE A 34 -13.71 -7.09 -2.26
CA ILE A 34 -14.12 -6.23 -3.37
C ILE A 34 -13.30 -4.96 -3.37
N GLU A 35 -12.93 -4.48 -4.55
CA GLU A 35 -12.25 -3.21 -4.76
C GLU A 35 -12.93 -2.44 -5.88
N ALA A 36 -13.05 -1.14 -5.69
CA ALA A 36 -13.40 -0.20 -6.74
C ALA A 36 -12.32 0.86 -6.83
N ALA A 37 -11.84 1.13 -8.04
CA ALA A 37 -10.83 2.14 -8.27
C ALA A 37 -11.19 3.03 -9.45
N TYR A 38 -10.67 4.25 -9.40
CA TYR A 38 -10.71 5.20 -10.50
C TYR A 38 -9.30 5.73 -10.75
N THR A 39 -8.90 5.75 -12.02
CA THR A 39 -7.64 6.33 -12.47
C THR A 39 -7.94 7.38 -13.53
N GLY A 40 -7.64 8.64 -13.20
CA GLY A 40 -7.66 9.77 -14.13
C GLY A 40 -6.24 10.12 -14.59
N ASP A 41 -6.09 11.22 -15.33
CA ASP A 41 -4.80 11.66 -15.89
C ASP A 41 -3.78 12.03 -14.79
N SER A 42 -4.24 12.67 -13.73
CA SER A 42 -3.34 13.18 -12.66
C SER A 42 -3.70 12.68 -11.27
N TYR A 43 -4.73 11.86 -11.13
CA TYR A 43 -5.15 11.35 -9.83
C TYR A 43 -5.72 9.95 -9.92
N GLY A 44 -5.62 9.24 -8.84
CA GLY A 44 -6.25 7.94 -8.67
C GLY A 44 -6.79 7.79 -7.25
N VAL A 45 -7.84 7.02 -7.12
CA VAL A 45 -8.42 6.64 -5.83
C VAL A 45 -8.88 5.20 -5.89
N ALA A 46 -8.68 4.46 -4.82
CA ALA A 46 -9.21 3.11 -4.67
C ALA A 46 -9.83 2.94 -3.28
N VAL A 47 -10.87 2.15 -3.22
CA VAL A 47 -11.50 1.69 -1.98
C VAL A 47 -11.65 0.18 -2.06
N ALA A 48 -11.28 -0.49 -0.98
CA ALA A 48 -11.38 -1.93 -0.87
C ALA A 48 -12.10 -2.31 0.43
N TYR A 49 -12.79 -3.45 0.39
CA TYR A 49 -13.38 -4.10 1.54
C TYR A 49 -13.13 -5.60 1.48
N SER A 50 -12.88 -6.20 2.63
CA SER A 50 -12.74 -7.65 2.77
C SER A 50 -13.46 -8.15 4.03
N ASP A 51 -13.92 -9.38 3.96
CA ASP A 51 -14.49 -10.11 5.07
C ASP A 51 -13.90 -11.52 5.08
N ALA A 52 -13.36 -11.91 6.22
CA ALA A 52 -12.72 -13.20 6.43
C ALA A 52 -13.05 -13.67 7.84
N GLU A 53 -14.02 -14.56 7.97
CA GLU A 53 -14.42 -15.27 9.18
C GLU A 53 -14.16 -14.52 10.51
N GLY A 54 -15.00 -13.52 10.79
CA GLY A 54 -14.90 -12.70 12.01
C GLY A 54 -13.85 -11.59 11.95
N THR A 55 -13.22 -11.39 10.81
CA THR A 55 -12.33 -10.26 10.55
C THR A 55 -12.81 -9.50 9.32
N THR A 56 -13.17 -8.24 9.51
CA THR A 56 -13.50 -7.35 8.39
C THR A 56 -12.42 -6.30 8.22
N GLY A 57 -12.18 -5.89 6.98
CA GLY A 57 -11.22 -4.84 6.67
C GLY A 57 -11.74 -3.93 5.59
N TRP A 58 -11.41 -2.66 5.68
CA TRP A 58 -11.60 -1.71 4.60
C TRP A 58 -10.40 -0.79 4.49
N GLY A 59 -10.17 -0.28 3.30
CA GLY A 59 -9.13 0.70 3.04
C GLY A 59 -9.54 1.66 1.94
N ILE A 60 -9.02 2.86 2.04
CA ILE A 60 -9.09 3.85 0.96
C ILE A 60 -7.68 4.40 0.75
N ASN A 61 -7.28 4.49 -0.50
CA ASN A 61 -6.04 5.15 -0.88
C ASN A 61 -6.25 6.05 -2.08
N GLY A 62 -5.35 7.01 -2.24
CA GLY A 62 -5.38 7.91 -3.36
C GLY A 62 -4.00 8.47 -3.65
N MET A 63 -3.86 8.97 -4.88
CA MET A 63 -2.67 9.67 -5.33
C MET A 63 -3.06 10.88 -6.19
N TYR A 64 -2.20 11.87 -6.17
CA TYR A 64 -2.28 13.01 -7.07
C TYR A 64 -0.89 13.36 -7.61
N ALA A 65 -0.79 13.41 -8.93
CA ALA A 65 0.44 13.76 -9.63
C ALA A 65 0.42 15.26 -10.00
N PHE A 66 1.37 16.00 -9.44
CA PHE A 66 1.74 17.34 -9.88
C PHE A 66 2.84 17.22 -10.94
N ASP A 67 3.15 18.30 -11.63
CA ASP A 67 4.23 18.32 -12.63
C ASP A 67 5.61 17.94 -12.03
N PHE A 68 5.84 18.25 -10.77
CA PHE A 68 7.12 18.06 -10.09
C PHE A 68 7.14 16.95 -9.03
N ALA A 69 6.01 16.45 -8.60
CA ALA A 69 5.91 15.44 -7.56
C ALA A 69 4.57 14.70 -7.60
N THR A 70 4.53 13.51 -7.03
CA THR A 70 3.29 12.78 -6.74
C THR A 70 3.14 12.63 -5.23
N ILE A 71 1.98 12.98 -4.71
CA ILE A 71 1.56 12.64 -3.35
C ILE A 71 0.69 11.41 -3.37
N SER A 72 0.89 10.49 -2.43
CA SER A 72 0.03 9.34 -2.20
C SER A 72 -0.31 9.24 -0.71
N ALA A 73 -1.51 8.81 -0.40
CA ALA A 73 -1.93 8.57 0.97
C ALA A 73 -2.98 7.46 1.02
N GLY A 74 -3.07 6.78 2.13
CA GLY A 74 -4.09 5.79 2.38
C GLY A 74 -4.32 5.57 3.86
N VAL A 75 -5.50 5.10 4.16
CA VAL A 75 -5.92 4.66 5.50
C VAL A 75 -6.58 3.30 5.37
N GLU A 76 -6.42 2.49 6.39
CA GLU A 76 -7.07 1.18 6.48
C GLU A 76 -7.58 0.95 7.90
N SER A 77 -8.58 0.12 8.01
CA SER A 77 -9.14 -0.32 9.28
C SER A 77 -9.46 -1.81 9.20
N VAL A 78 -9.10 -2.52 10.25
CA VAL A 78 -9.35 -3.96 10.40
C VAL A 78 -10.06 -4.19 11.73
N ASP A 79 -11.14 -4.96 11.71
CA ASP A 79 -11.89 -5.36 12.89
C ASP A 79 -11.87 -6.89 13.02
N SER A 80 -11.31 -7.38 14.10
CA SER A 80 -11.29 -8.79 14.51
C SER A 80 -11.80 -8.96 15.94
N GLY A 81 -12.85 -8.19 16.31
CA GLY A 81 -13.35 -8.04 17.66
C GLY A 81 -12.77 -6.82 18.39
N THR A 82 -11.75 -6.22 17.83
CA THR A 82 -11.21 -4.89 18.19
C THR A 82 -10.80 -4.22 16.89
N THR A 83 -11.28 -3.00 16.70
CA THR A 83 -10.93 -2.20 15.53
C THR A 83 -9.50 -1.68 15.66
N ALA A 84 -8.70 -1.86 14.63
CA ALA A 84 -7.35 -1.36 14.53
C ALA A 84 -7.15 -0.63 13.20
N GLU A 85 -6.50 0.52 13.23
CA GLU A 85 -6.35 1.43 12.10
C GLU A 85 -4.90 1.69 11.76
N GLY A 86 -4.64 1.96 10.49
CA GLY A 86 -3.32 2.30 9.98
C GLY A 86 -3.40 3.33 8.85
N PHE A 87 -2.29 4.01 8.59
CA PHE A 87 -2.20 4.95 7.47
C PHE A 87 -0.81 4.96 6.86
N PHE A 88 -0.72 5.50 5.66
CA PHE A 88 0.54 5.91 5.03
C PHE A 88 0.38 7.24 4.30
N VAL A 89 1.50 7.95 4.13
CA VAL A 89 1.65 9.12 3.25
C VAL A 89 2.99 8.99 2.54
N GLY A 90 3.01 9.23 1.23
CA GLY A 90 4.20 9.19 0.39
C GLY A 90 4.32 10.41 -0.51
N LEU A 91 5.55 10.81 -0.80
CA LEU A 91 5.93 11.81 -1.78
C LEU A 91 6.97 11.20 -2.71
N SER A 92 6.73 11.29 -4.00
CA SER A 92 7.65 10.86 -5.05
C SER A 92 8.01 12.04 -5.93
N PHE A 93 9.30 12.31 -6.08
CA PHE A 93 9.86 13.35 -6.93
C PHE A 93 10.57 12.66 -8.10
N PRO A 94 10.01 12.66 -9.31
CA PRO A 94 10.55 11.90 -10.44
C PRO A 94 11.88 12.46 -10.95
N GLU A 95 12.15 13.74 -10.72
CA GLU A 95 13.32 14.45 -11.21
C GLU A 95 14.06 15.18 -10.07
N VAL A 96 15.02 14.48 -9.46
CA VAL A 96 15.96 15.05 -8.48
C VAL A 96 17.37 14.80 -8.96
N GLY A 97 17.96 15.78 -9.63
CA GLY A 97 19.25 15.60 -10.30
C GLY A 97 19.15 14.59 -11.43
N ALA A 98 19.91 13.50 -11.36
CA ALA A 98 19.90 12.44 -12.36
C ALA A 98 18.96 11.27 -12.04
N GLY A 99 18.23 11.34 -10.94
CA GLY A 99 17.39 10.25 -10.45
C GLY A 99 16.07 10.72 -9.87
N SER A 100 15.41 9.84 -9.11
CA SER A 100 14.16 10.12 -8.40
C SER A 100 14.31 9.93 -6.89
N LEU A 101 13.56 10.70 -6.12
CA LEU A 101 13.53 10.65 -4.66
C LEU A 101 12.13 10.27 -4.19
N ASP A 102 12.06 9.25 -3.34
CA ASP A 102 10.83 8.85 -2.66
C ASP A 102 11.00 9.03 -1.16
N ILE A 103 9.97 9.59 -0.52
CA ILE A 103 9.91 9.78 0.92
C ILE A 103 8.54 9.29 1.38
N GLY A 104 8.50 8.55 2.47
CA GLY A 104 7.25 8.03 3.01
C GLY A 104 7.24 7.96 4.53
N MET A 105 6.03 7.98 5.07
CA MET A 105 5.76 7.65 6.46
C MET A 105 4.43 6.91 6.58
N GLY A 106 4.31 6.14 7.63
CA GLY A 106 3.08 5.44 7.97
C GLY A 106 3.17 4.76 9.32
N THR A 107 2.10 4.12 9.72
CA THR A 107 2.10 3.25 10.89
C THR A 107 2.85 1.95 10.59
N THR A 108 3.51 1.36 11.57
CA THR A 108 4.23 0.08 11.42
C THR A 108 3.27 -1.13 11.37
N GLY A 109 2.00 -0.90 11.59
CA GLY A 109 0.90 -1.86 11.57
C GLY A 109 -0.39 -1.13 11.91
N ASN A 110 -1.45 -1.87 12.15
CA ASN A 110 -2.73 -1.31 12.59
C ASN A 110 -2.78 -1.29 14.12
N PHE A 111 -3.26 -0.22 14.70
CA PHE A 111 -3.31 0.02 16.14
C PHE A 111 -4.75 0.27 16.56
N ALA A 112 -5.18 -0.38 17.65
CA ALA A 112 -6.47 -0.16 18.27
C ALA A 112 -6.48 1.13 19.10
N ASP A 113 -7.67 1.67 19.39
CA ASP A 113 -7.82 2.83 20.25
C ASP A 113 -7.21 2.57 21.64
N GLY A 114 -6.33 3.47 22.05
CA GLY A 114 -5.58 3.35 23.30
C GLY A 114 -4.26 2.58 23.21
N ASP A 115 -3.93 1.98 22.07
CA ASP A 115 -2.61 1.40 21.83
C ASP A 115 -1.54 2.47 21.63
N THR A 116 -0.28 2.11 21.88
CA THR A 116 0.85 2.97 21.50
C THR A 116 1.11 2.80 20.02
N GLU A 117 0.85 3.83 19.23
CA GLU A 117 1.15 3.84 17.80
C GLU A 117 2.67 3.98 17.56
N TYR A 118 3.15 3.22 16.59
CA TYR A 118 4.53 3.29 16.12
C TYR A 118 4.55 3.64 14.64
N TYR A 119 5.51 4.44 14.24
CA TYR A 119 5.65 4.93 12.87
C TYR A 119 6.89 4.40 12.19
N ILE A 120 6.84 4.34 10.87
CA ILE A 120 7.99 4.12 10.00
C ILE A 120 8.18 5.34 9.11
N TYR A 121 9.41 5.77 8.95
CA TYR A 121 9.84 6.84 8.05
C TYR A 121 10.85 6.25 7.08
N GLU A 122 10.67 6.49 5.81
CA GLU A 122 11.51 5.95 4.76
C GLU A 122 11.90 7.03 3.76
N ALA A 123 13.13 6.92 3.23
CA ALA A 123 13.57 7.71 2.10
C ALA A 123 14.46 6.86 1.21
N SER A 124 14.27 6.97 -0.11
CA SER A 124 15.09 6.27 -1.08
C SER A 124 15.36 7.14 -2.30
N TYR A 125 16.53 6.95 -2.91
CA TYR A 125 16.93 7.68 -4.11
C TYR A 125 17.31 6.69 -5.22
N ALA A 126 16.53 6.65 -6.28
CA ALA A 126 16.81 5.79 -7.42
C ALA A 126 17.73 6.52 -8.41
N TYR A 127 18.95 6.01 -8.56
CA TYR A 127 19.96 6.57 -9.45
C TYR A 127 20.19 5.63 -10.64
N PRO A 128 19.88 6.05 -11.88
CA PRO A 128 20.20 5.27 -13.07
C PRO A 128 21.70 5.36 -13.34
N LEU A 129 22.40 4.22 -13.25
CA LEU A 129 23.82 4.14 -13.60
C LEU A 129 24.03 4.10 -15.12
N ASN A 130 23.12 3.45 -15.83
CA ASN A 130 23.06 3.34 -17.28
C ASN A 130 21.67 2.84 -17.70
N ASP A 131 21.43 2.67 -19.00
CA ASP A 131 20.14 2.28 -19.57
C ASP A 131 19.60 0.94 -19.06
N GLY A 132 20.46 0.08 -18.53
CA GLY A 132 20.08 -1.26 -18.04
C GLY A 132 20.23 -1.44 -16.53
N MET A 133 20.68 -0.43 -15.77
CA MET A 133 20.98 -0.60 -14.34
C MET A 133 20.63 0.62 -13.51
N THR A 134 19.87 0.41 -12.45
CA THR A 134 19.53 1.42 -11.44
C THR A 134 19.97 0.95 -10.05
N ILE A 135 20.59 1.83 -9.29
CA ILE A 135 20.90 1.63 -7.86
C ILE A 135 20.00 2.53 -7.02
N THR A 136 19.36 1.95 -6.02
CA THR A 136 18.46 2.66 -5.11
C THR A 136 18.90 2.47 -3.66
N PRO A 137 19.79 3.32 -3.14
CA PRO A 137 20.01 3.42 -1.71
C PRO A 137 18.76 3.94 -1.01
N GLY A 138 18.50 3.42 0.18
CA GLY A 138 17.39 3.83 1.02
C GLY A 138 17.75 3.74 2.49
N VAL A 139 17.10 4.56 3.30
CA VAL A 139 17.20 4.58 4.76
C VAL A 139 15.80 4.50 5.34
N TYR A 140 15.68 3.89 6.51
CA TYR A 140 14.43 3.90 7.27
C TYR A 140 14.69 4.07 8.77
N ILE A 141 13.70 4.65 9.43
CA ILE A 141 13.58 4.69 10.88
C ILE A 141 12.24 4.06 11.21
N ARG A 142 12.24 3.01 12.00
CA ARG A 142 11.05 2.31 12.47
C ARG A 142 10.96 2.45 13.97
N GLU A 143 9.92 3.08 14.45
CA GLU A 143 9.59 3.15 15.87
C GLU A 143 9.06 1.80 16.38
N GLY A 144 9.26 1.53 17.66
CA GLY A 144 8.83 0.32 18.33
C GLY A 144 9.20 0.35 19.81
N ALA A 145 9.02 -0.75 20.52
CA ALA A 145 9.54 -0.89 21.87
C ALA A 145 11.08 -0.65 21.92
N THR A 146 11.73 -0.84 20.81
CA THR A 146 13.11 -0.43 20.53
C THR A 146 13.14 0.08 19.09
N ASP A 147 13.54 1.34 18.91
CA ASP A 147 13.65 1.94 17.60
C ASP A 147 14.74 1.28 16.77
N GLN A 148 14.47 1.15 15.49
CA GLN A 148 15.38 0.56 14.52
C GLN A 148 15.68 1.57 13.42
N THR A 149 16.96 1.76 13.11
CA THR A 149 17.38 2.52 11.93
C THR A 149 18.11 1.57 10.99
N GLY A 150 17.75 1.57 9.74
CA GLY A 150 18.33 0.70 8.74
C GLY A 150 18.70 1.42 7.46
N PHE A 151 19.57 0.74 6.72
CA PHE A 151 20.00 1.14 5.39
C PHE A 151 19.86 -0.05 4.45
N ALA A 152 19.36 0.18 3.25
CA ALA A 152 19.23 -0.83 2.21
C ALA A 152 19.72 -0.30 0.88
N VAL A 153 20.21 -1.17 0.01
CA VAL A 153 20.53 -0.85 -1.38
C VAL A 153 19.84 -1.88 -2.27
N LYS A 154 18.97 -1.41 -3.14
CA LYS A 154 18.38 -2.22 -4.21
C LYS A 154 19.13 -1.97 -5.50
N THR A 155 19.43 -3.02 -6.25
CA THR A 155 19.94 -2.93 -7.62
C THR A 155 18.92 -3.56 -8.56
N SER A 156 18.52 -2.83 -9.59
CA SER A 156 17.59 -3.28 -10.61
C SER A 156 18.29 -3.36 -11.95
N PHE A 157 18.02 -4.44 -12.70
CA PHE A 157 18.54 -4.65 -14.04
C PHE A 157 17.39 -4.76 -15.03
N SER A 158 17.55 -4.14 -16.22
CA SER A 158 16.65 -4.25 -17.38
C SER A 158 17.43 -4.82 -18.55
N PHE A 159 16.87 -5.86 -19.21
CA PHE A 159 17.50 -6.55 -20.34
C PHE A 159 16.64 -6.42 -21.58
#